data_a89c4a316a55336097b31ae6373d88d1
#
_entry.id   a89c4a316a55336097b31ae6373d88d1
#
_cell.length_a   1.000
_cell.length_b   1.000
_cell.length_c   1.000
_cell.angle_alpha   90.00
_cell.angle_beta   90.00
_cell.angle_gamma   90.00
#
_symmetry.space_group_name_H-M   'P 1'
#
loop_
_entity.id
_entity.type
_entity.pdbx_description
1 polymer ?
#
loop_
_entity_poly.entity_id
_entity_poly.type
_entity_poly.pdbx_seq_one_letter_code
_entity_poly.pdbx_strand_id
1 'polypeptide(L)'
;MVDSTAIIHKNAHIDSDVDIGPYCIIEENVIVKKGTEIQGHVVIQSGTEIGEGCKISPFASIGGPPQDLTYKGEDTRVLIGNNNIIKEYVTINRGTPHGKGITKVGDNNFIMAYAHIAHDCVVGSNVIMANCATLAGHVEVDNYVIFGGLCAVHQFCRIGKYAFISGLTGIPKDVPPYIIAAGPRAKPYGLNVVGLERHNFSKEEILILKKAYRLLFRSSLPLNTSLKIIQEELEGKYIKELVDFITTSKRGICR
;
A
#
# COMPACT_ATOMS: atom_id res chain seq x y z
N MET A 1 -24.23 10.66 11.38
CA MET A 1 -24.76 10.62 12.80
C MET A 1 -23.64 10.29 13.75
N VAL A 2 -23.57 10.90 14.94
CA VAL A 2 -22.53 10.62 15.95
C VAL A 2 -23.18 9.95 17.14
N ASP A 3 -22.68 8.76 17.52
CA ASP A 3 -23.16 8.04 18.70
C ASP A 3 -22.78 8.78 20.00
N SER A 4 -23.66 8.78 20.99
CA SER A 4 -23.48 9.52 22.25
C SER A 4 -22.34 8.98 23.12
N THR A 5 -21.86 7.78 22.87
CA THR A 5 -20.72 7.17 23.60
C THR A 5 -19.37 7.43 22.92
N ALA A 6 -19.36 8.05 21.74
CA ALA A 6 -18.12 8.42 21.08
C ALA A 6 -17.43 9.60 21.79
N ILE A 7 -16.11 9.50 21.96
CA ILE A 7 -15.27 10.54 22.54
C ILE A 7 -14.56 11.27 21.41
N ILE A 8 -15.00 12.49 21.12
CA ILE A 8 -14.44 13.32 20.07
C ILE A 8 -13.80 14.56 20.67
N HIS A 9 -12.51 14.76 20.40
CA HIS A 9 -11.82 15.93 20.90
C HIS A 9 -12.35 17.21 20.23
N LYS A 10 -12.51 18.28 20.98
CA LYS A 10 -13.08 19.57 20.51
C LYS A 10 -12.33 20.20 19.33
N ASN A 11 -11.06 19.90 19.15
CA ASN A 11 -10.19 20.34 18.04
C ASN A 11 -10.17 19.36 16.85
N ALA A 12 -11.00 18.30 16.85
CA ALA A 12 -11.21 17.46 15.69
C ALA A 12 -12.16 18.17 14.69
N HIS A 13 -11.90 18.04 13.41
CA HIS A 13 -12.75 18.56 12.34
C HIS A 13 -13.49 17.41 11.67
N ILE A 14 -14.77 17.28 11.97
CA ILE A 14 -15.64 16.22 11.46
C ILE A 14 -16.70 16.86 10.58
N ASP A 15 -16.76 16.48 9.32
CA ASP A 15 -17.81 16.96 8.41
C ASP A 15 -19.20 16.50 8.87
N SER A 16 -20.24 17.29 8.56
CA SER A 16 -21.59 17.16 9.12
C SER A 16 -22.32 15.86 8.75
N ASP A 17 -21.91 15.20 7.68
CA ASP A 17 -22.49 13.96 7.16
C ASP A 17 -21.64 12.70 7.45
N VAL A 18 -20.69 12.81 8.36
CA VAL A 18 -19.89 11.67 8.85
C VAL A 18 -20.72 10.88 9.86
N ASP A 19 -20.68 9.55 9.73
CA ASP A 19 -21.25 8.63 10.72
C ASP A 19 -20.18 8.08 11.64
N ILE A 20 -20.39 8.19 12.97
CA ILE A 20 -19.46 7.71 14.00
C ILE A 20 -20.21 6.81 14.97
N GLY A 21 -19.80 5.55 15.02
CA GLY A 21 -20.37 4.52 15.87
C GLY A 21 -19.97 4.62 17.34
N PRO A 22 -20.48 3.69 18.16
CA PRO A 22 -20.29 3.73 19.62
C PRO A 22 -18.83 3.48 20.02
N TYR A 23 -18.44 4.11 21.14
CA TYR A 23 -17.15 3.93 21.78
C TYR A 23 -15.92 4.26 20.90
N CYS A 24 -16.11 5.06 19.85
CA CYS A 24 -14.99 5.59 19.07
C CYS A 24 -14.23 6.64 19.87
N ILE A 25 -12.91 6.71 19.66
CA ILE A 25 -12.05 7.75 20.21
C ILE A 25 -11.41 8.49 19.05
N ILE A 26 -11.68 9.79 18.94
CA ILE A 26 -11.12 10.68 17.92
C ILE A 26 -10.35 11.79 18.63
N GLU A 27 -9.04 11.79 18.45
CA GLU A 27 -8.14 12.71 19.12
C GLU A 27 -8.13 14.10 18.47
N GLU A 28 -7.36 15.01 19.04
CA GLU A 28 -7.18 16.37 18.52
C GLU A 28 -6.53 16.38 17.14
N ASN A 29 -6.78 17.44 16.36
CA ASN A 29 -6.21 17.64 15.03
C ASN A 29 -6.48 16.50 14.03
N VAL A 30 -7.51 15.67 14.28
CA VAL A 30 -8.04 14.71 13.33
C VAL A 30 -9.00 15.41 12.38
N ILE A 31 -8.91 15.09 11.10
CA ILE A 31 -9.83 15.58 10.08
C ILE A 31 -10.54 14.38 9.45
N VAL A 32 -11.87 14.38 9.43
CA VAL A 32 -12.67 13.35 8.75
C VAL A 32 -13.63 14.02 7.78
N LYS A 33 -13.48 13.69 6.49
CA LYS A 33 -14.23 14.31 5.41
C LYS A 33 -15.57 13.60 5.16
N LYS A 34 -16.41 14.27 4.40
CA LYS A 34 -17.83 13.91 4.15
C LYS A 34 -18.04 12.47 3.70
N GLY A 35 -19.19 11.91 4.07
CA GLY A 35 -19.63 10.59 3.66
C GLY A 35 -18.83 9.43 4.25
N THR A 36 -17.89 9.70 5.18
CA THR A 36 -17.11 8.65 5.84
C THR A 36 -17.91 8.01 6.98
N GLU A 37 -17.89 6.69 7.03
CA GLU A 37 -18.54 5.86 8.04
C GLU A 37 -17.49 5.23 8.96
N ILE A 38 -17.52 5.53 10.26
CA ILE A 38 -16.64 4.99 11.29
C ILE A 38 -17.50 4.11 12.19
N GLN A 39 -17.25 2.81 12.17
CA GLN A 39 -17.99 1.85 13.02
C GLN A 39 -17.47 1.90 14.48
N GLY A 40 -18.09 1.12 15.37
CA GLY A 40 -17.77 1.21 16.81
C GLY A 40 -16.35 0.79 17.17
N HIS A 41 -15.86 1.32 18.32
CA HIS A 41 -14.55 0.99 18.89
C HIS A 41 -13.33 1.31 18.01
N VAL A 42 -13.44 2.26 17.09
CA VAL A 42 -12.32 2.75 16.28
C VAL A 42 -11.56 3.83 17.04
N VAL A 43 -10.23 3.80 16.96
CA VAL A 43 -9.36 4.84 17.50
C VAL A 43 -8.65 5.56 16.37
N ILE A 44 -8.87 6.88 16.26
CA ILE A 44 -8.19 7.75 15.30
C ILE A 44 -7.38 8.76 16.09
N GLN A 45 -6.06 8.68 15.91
CA GLN A 45 -5.12 9.47 16.69
C GLN A 45 -4.70 10.76 15.97
N SER A 46 -4.20 11.68 16.76
CA SER A 46 -3.84 13.05 16.35
C SER A 46 -2.97 13.10 15.08
N GLY A 47 -3.18 14.12 14.24
CA GLY A 47 -2.46 14.30 12.98
C GLY A 47 -2.92 13.38 11.84
N THR A 48 -4.10 12.76 11.98
CA THR A 48 -4.69 11.90 10.94
C THR A 48 -5.72 12.67 10.12
N GLU A 49 -5.60 12.60 8.81
CA GLU A 49 -6.62 13.08 7.87
C GLU A 49 -7.20 11.90 7.09
N ILE A 50 -8.55 11.79 7.07
CA ILE A 50 -9.30 10.75 6.37
C ILE A 50 -10.17 11.44 5.31
N GLY A 51 -10.03 11.01 4.06
CA GLY A 51 -10.76 11.49 2.91
C GLY A 51 -12.25 11.17 2.92
N GLU A 52 -12.90 11.42 1.80
CA GLU A 52 -14.34 11.27 1.63
C GLU A 52 -14.74 9.80 1.41
N GLY A 53 -15.93 9.42 1.84
CA GLY A 53 -16.57 8.14 1.53
C GLY A 53 -15.84 6.89 2.05
N CYS A 54 -14.96 7.03 3.02
CA CYS A 54 -14.24 5.90 3.63
C CYS A 54 -15.17 5.08 4.54
N LYS A 55 -14.88 3.78 4.64
CA LYS A 55 -15.57 2.86 5.57
C LYS A 55 -14.57 2.22 6.50
N ILE A 56 -14.68 2.50 7.80
CA ILE A 56 -13.73 2.03 8.82
C ILE A 56 -14.45 1.09 9.76
N SER A 57 -14.03 -0.18 9.75
CA SER A 57 -14.62 -1.26 10.56
C SER A 57 -14.13 -1.24 12.00
N PRO A 58 -14.83 -1.96 12.92
CA PRO A 58 -14.54 -1.92 14.35
C PRO A 58 -13.09 -2.31 14.69
N PHE A 59 -12.59 -1.71 15.78
CA PHE A 59 -11.27 -1.97 16.33
C PHE A 59 -10.08 -1.59 15.43
N ALA A 60 -10.29 -0.85 14.35
CA ALA A 60 -9.19 -0.25 13.60
C ALA A 60 -8.50 0.83 14.46
N SER A 61 -7.16 0.90 14.36
CA SER A 61 -6.34 1.91 15.03
C SER A 61 -5.52 2.68 14.00
N ILE A 62 -5.84 3.95 13.80
CA ILE A 62 -5.30 4.78 12.73
C ILE A 62 -4.57 5.99 13.32
N GLY A 63 -3.38 6.27 12.83
CA GLY A 63 -2.57 7.40 13.27
C GLY A 63 -1.76 7.15 14.53
N GLY A 64 -1.66 5.90 14.99
CA GLY A 64 -0.83 5.55 16.15
C GLY A 64 0.65 5.93 15.97
N PRO A 65 1.39 6.12 17.06
CA PRO A 65 2.83 6.36 17.01
C PRO A 65 3.56 5.31 16.18
N PRO A 66 4.64 5.68 15.48
CA PRO A 66 5.46 4.70 14.78
C PRO A 66 6.05 3.68 15.77
N GLN A 67 6.15 2.42 15.32
CA GLN A 67 6.84 1.38 16.11
C GLN A 67 8.35 1.54 15.91
N ASP A 68 8.87 2.68 16.33
CA ASP A 68 10.26 3.08 16.25
C ASP A 68 10.74 3.59 17.61
N LEU A 69 11.76 2.96 18.17
CA LEU A 69 12.29 3.29 19.50
C LEU A 69 12.91 4.69 19.58
N THR A 70 13.22 5.30 18.45
CA THR A 70 13.80 6.65 18.38
C THR A 70 12.74 7.75 18.36
N TYR A 71 11.46 7.42 18.14
CA TYR A 71 10.36 8.37 18.14
C TYR A 71 10.11 8.92 19.55
N LYS A 72 10.01 10.24 19.69
CA LYS A 72 9.85 10.95 20.98
C LYS A 72 8.58 11.78 21.08
N GLY A 73 7.61 11.55 20.16
CA GLY A 73 6.35 12.29 20.14
C GLY A 73 6.34 13.47 19.17
N GLU A 74 7.20 13.47 18.16
CA GLU A 74 7.29 14.52 17.15
C GLU A 74 6.00 14.61 16.33
N ASP A 75 5.73 15.81 15.78
CA ASP A 75 4.57 16.07 14.92
C ASP A 75 4.74 15.38 13.56
N THR A 76 4.11 14.23 13.44
CA THR A 76 4.08 13.43 12.22
C THR A 76 2.64 13.00 11.91
N ARG A 77 2.36 12.60 10.65
CA ARG A 77 0.98 12.51 10.17
C ARG A 77 0.66 11.20 9.47
N VAL A 78 -0.67 10.97 9.33
CA VAL A 78 -1.27 9.99 8.42
C VAL A 78 -2.22 10.71 7.50
N LEU A 79 -2.09 10.46 6.19
CA LEU A 79 -3.07 10.92 5.19
C LEU A 79 -3.70 9.70 4.51
N ILE A 80 -5.01 9.61 4.58
CA ILE A 80 -5.81 8.59 3.92
C ILE A 80 -6.69 9.27 2.89
N GLY A 81 -6.62 8.83 1.64
CA GLY A 81 -7.45 9.32 0.54
C GLY A 81 -8.91 8.89 0.63
N ASN A 82 -9.60 8.94 -0.49
CA ASN A 82 -11.04 8.76 -0.56
C ASN A 82 -11.45 7.30 -0.81
N ASN A 83 -12.68 6.95 -0.43
CA ASN A 83 -13.34 5.67 -0.72
C ASN A 83 -12.54 4.43 -0.29
N ASN A 84 -11.75 4.54 0.75
CA ASN A 84 -11.02 3.40 1.31
C ASN A 84 -11.92 2.56 2.21
N ILE A 85 -11.81 1.24 2.09
CA ILE A 85 -12.46 0.27 2.99
C ILE A 85 -11.38 -0.32 3.89
N ILE A 86 -11.43 0.03 5.17
CA ILE A 86 -10.48 -0.39 6.20
C ILE A 86 -11.21 -1.33 7.15
N LYS A 87 -10.78 -2.59 7.19
CA LYS A 87 -11.45 -3.65 7.94
C LYS A 87 -10.98 -3.71 9.39
N GLU A 88 -11.52 -4.67 10.13
CA GLU A 88 -11.34 -4.84 11.56
C GLU A 88 -9.85 -5.03 11.92
N TYR A 89 -9.45 -4.44 13.05
CA TYR A 89 -8.10 -4.57 13.61
C TYR A 89 -6.95 -4.13 12.68
N VAL A 90 -7.23 -3.38 11.65
CA VAL A 90 -6.19 -2.76 10.83
C VAL A 90 -5.46 -1.71 11.66
N THR A 91 -4.14 -1.66 11.50
CA THR A 91 -3.30 -0.63 12.14
C THR A 91 -2.54 0.17 11.09
N ILE A 92 -2.56 1.50 11.21
CA ILE A 92 -1.82 2.43 10.33
C ILE A 92 -1.06 3.41 11.22
N ASN A 93 0.27 3.35 11.21
CA ASN A 93 1.10 4.23 12.02
C ASN A 93 1.44 5.53 11.27
N ARG A 94 1.61 6.63 12.03
CA ARG A 94 2.10 7.90 11.49
C ARG A 94 3.58 7.81 11.10
N GLY A 95 4.09 8.80 10.36
CA GLY A 95 5.48 8.86 9.95
C GLY A 95 6.48 9.07 11.09
N THR A 96 7.75 9.10 10.75
CA THR A 96 8.86 9.42 11.68
C THR A 96 9.55 10.73 11.26
N PRO A 97 10.18 11.47 12.19
CA PRO A 97 10.90 12.70 11.87
C PRO A 97 12.15 12.44 11.00
N HIS A 98 12.70 11.24 11.07
CA HIS A 98 13.87 10.84 10.26
C HIS A 98 13.49 10.31 8.87
N GLY A 99 12.20 10.04 8.66
CA GLY A 99 11.64 9.61 7.40
C GLY A 99 10.98 10.74 6.61
N LYS A 100 9.82 10.46 6.08
CA LYS A 100 9.00 11.45 5.35
C LYS A 100 8.13 12.31 6.29
N GLY A 101 8.08 11.99 7.58
CA GLY A 101 7.17 12.61 8.56
C GLY A 101 5.71 12.25 8.32
N ILE A 102 5.42 11.41 7.34
CA ILE A 102 4.05 11.14 6.92
C ILE A 102 3.89 9.75 6.32
N THR A 103 2.85 9.05 6.73
CA THR A 103 2.36 7.84 6.08
C THR A 103 1.18 8.20 5.18
N LYS A 104 1.18 7.72 3.93
CA LYS A 104 0.14 8.02 2.94
C LYS A 104 -0.54 6.77 2.43
N VAL A 105 -1.86 6.83 2.33
CA VAL A 105 -2.70 5.82 1.68
C VAL A 105 -3.55 6.54 0.63
N GLY A 106 -3.49 6.09 -0.61
CA GLY A 106 -4.26 6.66 -1.73
C GLY A 106 -5.75 6.34 -1.66
N ASP A 107 -6.41 6.32 -2.80
CA ASP A 107 -7.85 6.17 -2.90
C ASP A 107 -8.28 4.75 -3.26
N ASN A 108 -9.55 4.41 -2.96
CA ASN A 108 -10.21 3.17 -3.40
C ASN A 108 -9.47 1.88 -2.99
N ASN A 109 -8.78 1.88 -1.85
CA ASN A 109 -8.08 0.70 -1.37
C ASN A 109 -9.01 -0.18 -0.53
N PHE A 110 -8.76 -1.50 -0.58
CA PHE A 110 -9.41 -2.48 0.28
C PHE A 110 -8.38 -3.13 1.20
N ILE A 111 -8.37 -2.70 2.46
CA ILE A 111 -7.43 -3.14 3.49
C ILE A 111 -8.17 -4.07 4.43
N MET A 112 -7.91 -5.39 4.29
CA MET A 112 -8.62 -6.43 5.03
C MET A 112 -8.10 -6.56 6.47
N ALA A 113 -8.86 -7.30 7.26
CA ALA A 113 -8.64 -7.43 8.70
C ALA A 113 -7.20 -7.82 9.07
N TYR A 114 -6.73 -7.21 10.17
CA TYR A 114 -5.38 -7.39 10.72
C TYR A 114 -4.22 -6.95 9.80
N ALA A 115 -4.48 -6.26 8.69
CA ALA A 115 -3.39 -5.70 7.90
C ALA A 115 -2.70 -4.57 8.66
N HIS A 116 -1.40 -4.39 8.40
CA HIS A 116 -0.59 -3.37 9.04
C HIS A 116 0.15 -2.52 8.01
N ILE A 117 0.06 -1.21 8.17
CA ILE A 117 0.84 -0.21 7.42
C ILE A 117 1.70 0.55 8.42
N ALA A 118 3.02 0.28 8.42
CA ALA A 118 3.96 0.96 9.28
C ALA A 118 4.23 2.41 8.84
N HIS A 119 5.02 3.10 9.63
CA HIS A 119 5.41 4.49 9.44
C HIS A 119 6.07 4.78 8.09
N ASP A 120 5.88 5.98 7.58
CA ASP A 120 6.50 6.49 6.35
C ASP A 120 6.18 5.68 5.06
N CYS A 121 5.24 4.75 5.12
CA CYS A 121 4.76 4.04 3.96
C CYS A 121 4.02 4.98 2.99
N VAL A 122 4.14 4.70 1.71
CA VAL A 122 3.31 5.32 0.67
C VAL A 122 2.59 4.21 -0.08
N VAL A 123 1.28 4.13 0.11
CA VAL A 123 0.40 3.17 -0.56
C VAL A 123 -0.39 3.91 -1.62
N GLY A 124 -0.34 3.44 -2.85
CA GLY A 124 -1.07 3.99 -3.98
C GLY A 124 -2.57 3.76 -3.89
N SER A 125 -3.24 3.84 -5.03
CA SER A 125 -4.69 3.69 -5.14
C SER A 125 -5.08 2.33 -5.73
N ASN A 126 -6.29 1.86 -5.43
CA ASN A 126 -6.82 0.57 -5.88
C ASN A 126 -5.97 -0.63 -5.43
N VAL A 127 -5.35 -0.53 -4.28
CA VAL A 127 -4.55 -1.59 -3.67
C VAL A 127 -5.46 -2.50 -2.85
N ILE A 128 -5.22 -3.80 -2.93
CA ILE A 128 -5.88 -4.79 -2.07
C ILE A 128 -4.84 -5.40 -1.15
N MET A 129 -5.04 -5.27 0.15
CA MET A 129 -4.25 -5.94 1.18
C MET A 129 -5.12 -7.02 1.84
N ALA A 130 -4.87 -8.28 1.53
CA ALA A 130 -5.61 -9.36 2.18
C ALA A 130 -5.20 -9.50 3.66
N ASN A 131 -5.95 -10.32 4.41
CA ASN A 131 -5.80 -10.46 5.86
C ASN A 131 -4.35 -10.64 6.30
N CYS A 132 -3.95 -9.88 7.31
CA CYS A 132 -2.60 -9.93 7.91
C CYS A 132 -1.46 -9.54 6.95
N ALA A 133 -1.74 -8.89 5.82
CA ALA A 133 -0.68 -8.33 4.98
C ALA A 133 0.01 -7.19 5.73
N THR A 134 1.34 -7.22 5.78
CA THR A 134 2.14 -6.32 6.63
C THR A 134 3.17 -5.57 5.81
N LEU A 135 3.16 -4.25 5.90
CA LEU A 135 4.19 -3.36 5.35
C LEU A 135 5.06 -2.83 6.49
N ALA A 136 6.34 -3.11 6.48
CA ALA A 136 7.30 -2.47 7.37
C ALA A 136 7.55 -1.01 6.96
N GLY A 137 8.30 -0.25 7.77
CA GLY A 137 8.52 1.19 7.53
C GLY A 137 9.08 1.52 6.15
N HIS A 138 8.69 2.68 5.63
CA HIS A 138 9.18 3.24 4.35
C HIS A 138 8.88 2.40 3.09
N VAL A 139 7.95 1.47 3.15
CA VAL A 139 7.53 0.71 1.97
C VAL A 139 6.74 1.60 1.02
N GLU A 140 7.03 1.48 -0.28
CA GLU A 140 6.30 2.15 -1.34
C GLU A 140 5.53 1.11 -2.17
N VAL A 141 4.22 1.28 -2.26
CA VAL A 141 3.32 0.41 -3.02
C VAL A 141 2.65 1.23 -4.11
N ASP A 142 2.86 0.85 -5.35
CA ASP A 142 2.21 1.49 -6.48
C ASP A 142 0.73 1.10 -6.61
N ASN A 143 0.02 1.71 -7.55
CA ASN A 143 -1.40 1.46 -7.78
C ASN A 143 -1.69 0.03 -8.27
N TYR A 144 -2.88 -0.48 -7.94
CA TYR A 144 -3.40 -1.77 -8.40
C TYR A 144 -2.59 -2.99 -7.94
N VAL A 145 -1.82 -2.86 -6.87
CA VAL A 145 -1.11 -4.00 -6.26
C VAL A 145 -2.08 -4.83 -5.44
N ILE A 146 -1.94 -6.14 -5.50
CA ILE A 146 -2.71 -7.08 -4.69
C ILE A 146 -1.76 -7.89 -3.81
N PHE A 147 -1.97 -7.84 -2.52
CA PHE A 147 -1.30 -8.68 -1.53
C PHE A 147 -2.21 -9.84 -1.11
N GLY A 148 -1.74 -11.05 -1.26
CA GLY A 148 -2.33 -12.24 -0.64
C GLY A 148 -2.17 -12.21 0.90
N GLY A 149 -2.94 -13.03 1.59
CA GLY A 149 -2.90 -13.07 3.06
C GLY A 149 -1.54 -13.46 3.64
N LEU A 150 -1.23 -12.93 4.83
CA LEU A 150 -0.01 -13.24 5.57
C LEU A 150 1.29 -12.90 4.84
N CYS A 151 1.26 -11.92 3.94
CA CYS A 151 2.47 -11.38 3.30
C CYS A 151 3.19 -10.40 4.23
N ALA A 152 4.52 -10.33 4.13
CA ALA A 152 5.32 -9.35 4.85
C ALA A 152 6.34 -8.69 3.92
N VAL A 153 6.32 -7.36 3.89
CA VAL A 153 7.23 -6.54 3.07
C VAL A 153 8.29 -5.92 3.97
N HIS A 154 9.56 -6.17 3.66
CA HIS A 154 10.68 -5.60 4.38
C HIS A 154 10.76 -4.08 4.15
N GLN A 155 11.23 -3.35 5.16
CA GLN A 155 11.39 -1.89 5.10
C GLN A 155 12.18 -1.42 3.86
N PHE A 156 11.78 -0.26 3.34
CA PHE A 156 12.36 0.38 2.14
C PHE A 156 12.19 -0.41 0.82
N CYS A 157 11.37 -1.45 0.79
CA CYS A 157 11.03 -2.12 -0.46
C CYS A 157 9.99 -1.33 -1.26
N ARG A 158 10.05 -1.47 -2.57
CA ARG A 158 9.08 -0.95 -3.52
C ARG A 158 8.33 -2.08 -4.20
N ILE A 159 7.00 -1.92 -4.30
CA ILE A 159 6.13 -2.88 -4.99
C ILE A 159 5.53 -2.20 -6.19
N GLY A 160 5.90 -2.64 -7.37
CA GLY A 160 5.52 -2.01 -8.62
C GLY A 160 4.06 -2.28 -9.01
N LYS A 161 3.54 -1.41 -9.82
CA LYS A 161 2.16 -1.34 -10.29
C LYS A 161 1.67 -2.66 -10.88
N TYR A 162 0.42 -3.04 -10.54
CA TYR A 162 -0.20 -4.30 -10.96
C TYR A 162 0.55 -5.57 -10.50
N ALA A 163 1.50 -5.49 -9.58
CA ALA A 163 2.11 -6.68 -9.02
C ALA A 163 1.09 -7.47 -8.19
N PHE A 164 1.21 -8.78 -8.23
CA PHE A 164 0.46 -9.69 -7.36
C PHE A 164 1.43 -10.42 -6.43
N ILE A 165 1.23 -10.27 -5.14
CA ILE A 165 2.00 -10.95 -4.11
C ILE A 165 1.18 -12.15 -3.62
N SER A 166 1.69 -13.34 -3.81
CA SER A 166 1.03 -14.57 -3.34
C SER A 166 0.98 -14.63 -1.81
N GLY A 167 0.00 -15.32 -1.26
CA GLY A 167 -0.09 -15.52 0.19
C GLY A 167 1.18 -16.13 0.80
N LEU A 168 1.44 -15.87 2.08
CA LEU A 168 2.61 -16.38 2.82
C LEU A 168 3.98 -15.94 2.23
N THR A 169 4.02 -14.82 1.52
CA THR A 169 5.23 -14.35 0.83
C THR A 169 5.99 -13.32 1.67
N GLY A 170 7.27 -13.58 1.93
CA GLY A 170 8.20 -12.60 2.48
C GLY A 170 8.95 -11.85 1.38
N ILE A 171 8.92 -10.51 1.40
CA ILE A 171 9.47 -9.66 0.35
C ILE A 171 10.68 -8.89 0.87
N PRO A 172 11.93 -9.37 0.64
CA PRO A 172 13.16 -8.71 1.12
C PRO A 172 13.74 -7.68 0.15
N LYS A 173 13.26 -7.64 -1.10
CA LYS A 173 13.73 -6.77 -2.19
C LYS A 173 12.54 -6.24 -3.00
N ASP A 174 12.80 -5.25 -3.86
CA ASP A 174 11.79 -4.63 -4.70
C ASP A 174 11.11 -5.66 -5.63
N VAL A 175 9.80 -5.54 -5.77
CA VAL A 175 9.01 -6.37 -6.70
C VAL A 175 8.68 -5.53 -7.92
N PRO A 176 9.21 -5.88 -9.10
CA PRO A 176 8.91 -5.12 -10.32
C PRO A 176 7.43 -5.11 -10.69
N PRO A 177 6.97 -4.11 -11.47
CA PRO A 177 5.59 -4.03 -11.94
C PRO A 177 5.16 -5.26 -12.75
N TYR A 178 3.86 -5.54 -12.73
CA TYR A 178 3.17 -6.52 -13.58
C TYR A 178 3.45 -7.98 -13.27
N ILE A 179 4.28 -8.31 -12.27
CA ILE A 179 4.66 -9.69 -11.99
C ILE A 179 3.90 -10.31 -10.82
N ILE A 180 3.87 -11.63 -10.80
CA ILE A 180 3.51 -12.43 -9.62
C ILE A 180 4.79 -12.72 -8.85
N ALA A 181 4.84 -12.35 -7.58
CA ALA A 181 5.91 -12.70 -6.65
C ALA A 181 5.40 -13.71 -5.62
N ALA A 182 6.16 -14.78 -5.35
CA ALA A 182 5.77 -15.85 -4.46
C ALA A 182 6.95 -16.44 -3.67
N GLY A 183 6.66 -17.00 -2.51
CA GLY A 183 7.58 -17.78 -1.67
C GLY A 183 8.08 -17.06 -0.43
N PRO A 184 8.68 -17.79 0.54
CA PRO A 184 9.13 -17.22 1.81
C PRO A 184 10.27 -16.22 1.66
N ARG A 185 10.95 -16.24 0.51
CA ARG A 185 11.77 -15.14 -0.03
C ARG A 185 11.32 -14.95 -1.47
N ALA A 186 10.56 -13.89 -1.70
CA ALA A 186 9.87 -13.61 -2.95
C ALA A 186 10.76 -13.81 -4.19
N LYS A 187 10.27 -14.64 -5.10
CA LYS A 187 10.84 -14.83 -6.45
C LYS A 187 9.77 -14.49 -7.50
N PRO A 188 10.17 -14.04 -8.71
CA PRO A 188 9.23 -13.81 -9.79
C PRO A 188 8.69 -15.15 -10.31
N TYR A 189 7.40 -15.40 -10.06
CA TYR A 189 6.72 -16.64 -10.47
C TYR A 189 6.21 -16.57 -11.91
N GLY A 190 5.69 -15.41 -12.31
CA GLY A 190 5.15 -15.19 -13.65
C GLY A 190 4.76 -13.74 -13.88
N LEU A 191 4.28 -13.44 -15.07
CA LEU A 191 3.57 -12.21 -15.36
C LEU A 191 2.14 -12.31 -14.81
N ASN A 192 1.61 -11.24 -14.22
CA ASN A 192 0.23 -11.18 -13.68
C ASN A 192 -0.80 -11.02 -14.81
N VAL A 193 -0.85 -11.99 -15.73
CA VAL A 193 -1.70 -11.91 -16.94
C VAL A 193 -3.16 -11.67 -16.57
N VAL A 194 -3.69 -12.42 -15.61
CA VAL A 194 -5.10 -12.29 -15.18
C VAL A 194 -5.40 -10.89 -14.65
N GLY A 195 -4.49 -10.33 -13.84
CA GLY A 195 -4.64 -8.96 -13.35
C GLY A 195 -4.61 -7.93 -14.48
N LEU A 196 -3.70 -8.09 -15.43
CA LEU A 196 -3.58 -7.19 -16.58
C LEU A 196 -4.82 -7.24 -17.48
N GLU A 197 -5.34 -8.44 -17.78
CA GLU A 197 -6.58 -8.62 -18.56
C GLU A 197 -7.79 -7.97 -17.88
N ARG A 198 -7.93 -8.09 -16.57
CA ARG A 198 -8.99 -7.44 -15.79
C ARG A 198 -8.92 -5.91 -15.84
N HIS A 199 -7.74 -5.37 -16.08
CA HIS A 199 -7.49 -3.93 -16.22
C HIS A 199 -7.39 -3.48 -17.68
N ASN A 200 -7.95 -4.26 -18.62
CA ASN A 200 -8.10 -3.94 -20.04
C ASN A 200 -6.77 -3.73 -20.78
N PHE A 201 -5.69 -4.40 -20.36
CA PHE A 201 -4.48 -4.45 -21.18
C PHE A 201 -4.74 -5.25 -22.47
N SER A 202 -4.30 -4.74 -23.58
CA SER A 202 -4.44 -5.42 -24.86
C SER A 202 -3.60 -6.70 -24.93
N LYS A 203 -3.94 -7.60 -25.82
CA LYS A 203 -3.16 -8.84 -26.04
C LYS A 203 -1.73 -8.52 -26.46
N GLU A 204 -1.55 -7.47 -27.26
CA GLU A 204 -0.26 -6.98 -27.74
C GLU A 204 0.60 -6.47 -26.57
N GLU A 205 0.03 -5.63 -25.70
CA GLU A 205 0.73 -5.12 -24.48
C GLU A 205 1.16 -6.27 -23.57
N ILE A 206 0.27 -7.23 -23.34
CA ILE A 206 0.58 -8.43 -22.53
C ILE A 206 1.68 -9.26 -23.20
N LEU A 207 1.66 -9.41 -24.53
CA LEU A 207 2.70 -10.15 -25.25
C LEU A 207 4.07 -9.49 -25.13
N ILE A 208 4.13 -8.17 -25.24
CA ILE A 208 5.36 -7.40 -25.09
C ILE A 208 5.89 -7.54 -23.65
N LEU A 209 5.03 -7.40 -22.62
CA LEU A 209 5.41 -7.63 -21.23
C LEU A 209 5.87 -9.08 -20.96
N LYS A 210 5.27 -10.09 -21.64
CA LYS A 210 5.75 -11.49 -21.55
C LYS A 210 7.17 -11.65 -22.12
N LYS A 211 7.52 -10.95 -23.20
CA LYS A 211 8.89 -10.96 -23.74
C LYS A 211 9.87 -10.35 -22.74
N ALA A 212 9.55 -9.16 -22.20
CA ALA A 212 10.37 -8.52 -21.18
C ALA A 212 10.55 -9.40 -19.94
N TYR A 213 9.47 -10.01 -19.43
CA TYR A 213 9.52 -10.95 -18.30
C TYR A 213 10.48 -12.11 -18.56
N ARG A 214 10.44 -12.72 -19.76
CA ARG A 214 11.35 -13.82 -20.12
C ARG A 214 12.80 -13.39 -20.13
N LEU A 215 13.11 -12.21 -20.69
CA LEU A 215 14.46 -11.65 -20.70
C LEU A 215 14.97 -11.37 -19.29
N LEU A 216 14.13 -10.79 -18.42
CA LEU A 216 14.52 -10.43 -17.05
C LEU A 216 14.68 -11.63 -16.12
N PHE A 217 13.79 -12.63 -16.21
CA PHE A 217 13.65 -13.62 -15.15
C PHE A 217 13.79 -15.09 -15.61
N ARG A 218 13.81 -15.35 -16.91
CA ARG A 218 13.88 -16.73 -17.47
C ARG A 218 15.07 -16.95 -18.41
N SER A 219 15.83 -15.89 -18.69
CA SER A 219 17.11 -16.01 -19.38
C SER A 219 18.26 -16.19 -18.41
N SER A 220 19.40 -16.68 -18.87
CA SER A 220 20.66 -16.74 -18.13
C SER A 220 21.45 -15.42 -18.19
N LEU A 221 20.91 -14.38 -18.83
CA LEU A 221 21.58 -13.11 -19.05
C LEU A 221 21.73 -12.32 -17.75
N PRO A 222 22.84 -11.59 -17.57
CA PRO A 222 22.94 -10.58 -16.52
C PRO A 222 21.83 -9.53 -16.63
N LEU A 223 21.39 -8.97 -15.49
CA LEU A 223 20.28 -8.00 -15.45
C LEU A 223 20.51 -6.81 -16.40
N ASN A 224 21.70 -6.23 -16.38
CA ASN A 224 22.03 -5.07 -17.24
C ASN A 224 21.96 -5.41 -18.73
N THR A 225 22.37 -6.61 -19.13
CA THR A 225 22.26 -7.08 -20.51
C THR A 225 20.80 -7.26 -20.90
N SER A 226 19.98 -7.87 -20.03
CA SER A 226 18.54 -8.02 -20.26
C SER A 226 17.85 -6.66 -20.42
N LEU A 227 18.18 -5.69 -19.55
CA LEU A 227 17.62 -4.33 -19.62
C LEU A 227 18.00 -3.63 -20.94
N LYS A 228 19.26 -3.76 -21.38
CA LYS A 228 19.70 -3.18 -22.65
C LYS A 228 18.91 -3.73 -23.83
N ILE A 229 18.77 -5.06 -23.93
CA ILE A 229 17.99 -5.70 -24.99
C ILE A 229 16.52 -5.24 -24.95
N ILE A 230 15.93 -5.15 -23.75
CA ILE A 230 14.56 -4.68 -23.59
C ILE A 230 14.40 -3.25 -24.10
N GLN A 231 15.34 -2.35 -23.80
CA GLN A 231 15.31 -0.96 -24.24
C GLN A 231 15.51 -0.80 -25.76
N GLU A 232 16.29 -1.70 -26.38
CA GLU A 232 16.57 -1.68 -27.83
C GLU A 232 15.47 -2.34 -28.66
N GLU A 233 14.81 -3.40 -28.14
CA GLU A 233 13.92 -4.24 -28.94
C GLU A 233 12.43 -4.12 -28.60
N LEU A 234 12.08 -3.59 -27.40
CA LEU A 234 10.71 -3.52 -26.92
C LEU A 234 10.27 -2.09 -26.66
N GLU A 235 9.16 -1.70 -27.25
CA GLU A 235 8.58 -0.36 -27.11
C GLU A 235 7.27 -0.38 -26.32
N GLY A 236 6.88 0.79 -25.80
CA GLY A 236 5.62 1.01 -25.11
C GLY A 236 5.77 1.59 -23.70
N LYS A 237 4.72 2.26 -23.24
CA LYS A 237 4.73 2.93 -21.92
C LYS A 237 5.01 1.98 -20.76
N TYR A 238 4.48 0.76 -20.81
CA TYR A 238 4.63 -0.23 -19.74
C TYR A 238 6.04 -0.83 -19.69
N ILE A 239 6.73 -0.90 -20.84
CA ILE A 239 8.15 -1.29 -20.89
C ILE A 239 9.00 -0.20 -20.27
N LYS A 240 8.74 1.06 -20.60
CA LYS A 240 9.43 2.18 -19.95
C LYS A 240 9.23 2.18 -18.43
N GLU A 241 7.97 2.07 -17.97
CA GLU A 241 7.67 1.99 -16.52
C GLU A 241 8.42 0.82 -15.85
N LEU A 242 8.47 -0.36 -16.47
CA LEU A 242 9.18 -1.54 -15.96
C LEU A 242 10.68 -1.29 -15.86
N VAL A 243 11.29 -0.74 -16.91
CA VAL A 243 12.72 -0.43 -16.96
C VAL A 243 13.08 0.65 -15.94
N ASP A 244 12.30 1.74 -15.88
CA ASP A 244 12.52 2.84 -14.94
C ASP A 244 12.42 2.35 -13.48
N PHE A 245 11.45 1.49 -13.17
CA PHE A 245 11.34 0.89 -11.84
C PHE A 245 12.58 0.09 -11.47
N ILE A 246 13.07 -0.75 -12.39
CA ILE A 246 14.23 -1.63 -12.12
C ILE A 246 15.51 -0.83 -12.00
N THR A 247 15.74 0.14 -12.88
CA THR A 247 16.97 0.95 -12.91
C THR A 247 17.08 1.89 -11.71
N THR A 248 15.95 2.34 -11.17
CA THR A 248 15.90 3.20 -9.97
C THR A 248 15.86 2.41 -8.65
N SER A 249 15.84 1.08 -8.69
CA SER A 249 15.81 0.24 -7.49
C SER A 249 17.10 0.35 -6.69
N LYS A 250 16.99 0.79 -5.43
CA LYS A 250 18.13 0.90 -4.50
C LYS A 250 18.41 -0.40 -3.76
N ARG A 251 17.36 -1.21 -3.51
CA ARG A 251 17.48 -2.50 -2.79
C ARG A 251 17.80 -3.68 -3.71
N GLY A 252 17.77 -3.47 -5.03
CA GLY A 252 17.71 -4.52 -6.03
C GLY A 252 16.34 -5.19 -6.08
N ILE A 253 16.08 -5.89 -7.18
CA ILE A 253 14.79 -6.56 -7.40
C ILE A 253 14.82 -8.01 -6.94
N CYS A 254 13.65 -8.59 -6.64
CA CYS A 254 13.49 -10.05 -6.53
C CYS A 254 13.76 -10.70 -7.90
N ARG A 255 14.67 -11.70 -7.94
CA ARG A 255 15.08 -12.38 -9.17
C ARG A 255 15.47 -13.84 -8.92
#